data_e28e7e4c4e2b2af8bf7cdbd5cb80932b
#
_entry.id   e28e7e4c4e2b2af8bf7cdbd5cb80932b
#
_cell.length_a   1.000
_cell.length_b   1.000
_cell.length_c   1.000
_cell.angle_alpha   90.00
_cell.angle_beta   90.00
_cell.angle_gamma   90.00
#
_symmetry.space_group_name_H-M   'P 1'
#
loop_
_entity.id
_entity.type
_entity.pdbx_description
1 polymer ?
#
loop_
_entity_poly.entity_id
_entity_poly.type
_entity_poly.pdbx_seq_one_letter_code
_entity_poly.pdbx_strand_id
1 'polypeptide(L)'
;MLRLDGKVALVTGCGTRGEGWGNGKAIAVLLARQGATVFGVDRDLDAAKVTQKIIEVEGGKAHVTIANVTIAEDVQNMVKSCMDMFGRIDILINNVGQSEPGGPVEMSEETWDGQMDLNVKTAFLTMKSVLPIMENQGSGSIISISSVAGLRYVGKPQVAYAAGKAALMQLTKTTAVLYAAKGIRLNCVVPGLVFTPLVKRLADKYAGGQFEAFVEHRHKQVPAGHMGDAWDVANTVLFLASDESRYITAQSIVVDGGLIAATR
;
A
#
# COMPACT_ATOMS: atom_id res chain seq x y z
N MET A 1 -21.15 1.56 10.21
CA MET A 1 -19.84 1.95 10.83
C MET A 1 -18.76 1.07 10.24
N LEU A 2 -17.62 1.64 9.87
CA LEU A 2 -16.51 0.89 9.26
C LEU A 2 -15.75 0.04 10.31
N ARG A 3 -16.46 -0.89 10.97
CA ARG A 3 -15.90 -1.74 12.04
C ARG A 3 -15.25 -2.99 11.46
N LEU A 4 -14.16 -3.43 12.10
CA LEU A 4 -13.36 -4.59 11.72
C LEU A 4 -13.16 -5.57 12.88
N ASP A 5 -14.11 -5.60 13.84
CA ASP A 5 -14.02 -6.46 15.02
C ASP A 5 -13.87 -7.93 14.62
N GLY A 6 -12.88 -8.59 15.21
CA GLY A 6 -12.59 -10.00 14.94
C GLY A 6 -11.90 -10.28 13.61
N LYS A 7 -11.62 -9.26 12.79
CA LYS A 7 -10.84 -9.40 11.54
C LYS A 7 -9.34 -9.38 11.82
N VAL A 8 -8.58 -10.13 11.05
CA VAL A 8 -7.10 -10.12 11.03
C VAL A 8 -6.62 -9.44 9.76
N ALA A 9 -5.82 -8.38 9.91
CA ALA A 9 -5.26 -7.61 8.81
C ALA A 9 -3.75 -7.82 8.69
N LEU A 10 -3.31 -8.44 7.60
CA LEU A 10 -1.90 -8.53 7.23
C LEU A 10 -1.51 -7.28 6.43
N VAL A 11 -0.58 -6.47 6.97
CA VAL A 11 -0.17 -5.19 6.37
C VAL A 11 1.31 -5.22 6.03
N THR A 12 1.66 -5.16 4.74
CA THR A 12 3.05 -5.10 4.30
C THR A 12 3.55 -3.66 4.25
N GLY A 13 4.82 -3.44 4.67
CA GLY A 13 5.38 -2.09 4.75
C GLY A 13 4.69 -1.23 5.82
N CYS A 14 4.43 -1.81 7.00
CA CYS A 14 3.72 -1.16 8.10
C CYS A 14 4.60 -0.16 8.89
N GLY A 15 5.91 -0.19 8.71
CA GLY A 15 6.83 0.77 9.31
C GLY A 15 6.93 2.08 8.53
N THR A 16 7.49 3.09 9.18
CA THR A 16 7.82 4.38 8.53
C THR A 16 9.20 4.81 8.98
N ARG A 17 10.10 5.05 8.03
CA ARG A 17 11.42 5.62 8.32
C ARG A 17 11.31 7.13 8.49
N GLY A 18 11.84 7.65 9.60
CA GLY A 18 11.77 9.05 9.97
C GLY A 18 10.47 9.42 10.71
N GLU A 19 10.38 10.69 11.10
CA GLU A 19 9.22 11.22 11.81
C GLU A 19 8.00 11.36 10.90
N GLY A 20 6.80 11.16 11.46
CA GLY A 20 5.53 11.35 10.77
C GLY A 20 4.81 10.04 10.38
N TRP A 21 3.92 10.14 9.40
CA TRP A 21 3.00 9.09 8.99
C TRP A 21 3.26 8.68 7.53
N GLY A 22 3.74 7.44 7.32
CA GLY A 22 3.69 6.79 6.01
C GLY A 22 2.35 6.06 5.82
N ASN A 23 2.00 5.77 4.58
CA ASN A 23 0.72 5.12 4.27
C ASN A 23 0.53 3.80 5.04
N GLY A 24 1.53 2.91 5.03
CA GLY A 24 1.43 1.62 5.72
C GLY A 24 1.25 1.73 7.23
N LYS A 25 1.94 2.69 7.86
CA LYS A 25 1.79 2.99 9.29
C LYS A 25 0.38 3.52 9.61
N ALA A 26 -0.11 4.50 8.83
CA ALA A 26 -1.45 5.07 9.02
C ALA A 26 -2.54 4.01 8.80
N ILE A 27 -2.39 3.18 7.75
CA ILE A 27 -3.31 2.08 7.46
C ILE A 27 -3.35 1.11 8.65
N ALA A 28 -2.19 0.61 9.11
CA ALA A 28 -2.12 -0.35 10.21
C ALA A 28 -2.80 0.18 11.49
N VAL A 29 -2.47 1.42 11.88
CA VAL A 29 -3.06 2.07 13.05
C VAL A 29 -4.57 2.28 12.89
N LEU A 30 -5.03 2.73 11.72
CA LEU A 30 -6.46 2.97 11.50
C LEU A 30 -7.27 1.67 11.50
N LEU A 31 -6.78 0.59 10.89
CA LEU A 31 -7.44 -0.71 10.93
C LEU A 31 -7.56 -1.23 12.37
N ALA A 32 -6.50 -1.07 13.19
CA ALA A 32 -6.51 -1.45 14.60
C ALA A 32 -7.51 -0.61 15.41
N ARG A 33 -7.58 0.72 15.20
CA ARG A 33 -8.59 1.60 15.82
C ARG A 33 -10.03 1.17 15.51
N GLN A 34 -10.25 0.50 14.39
CA GLN A 34 -11.55 -0.02 14.00
C GLN A 34 -11.80 -1.47 14.44
N GLY A 35 -10.92 -2.04 15.25
CA GLY A 35 -11.11 -3.33 15.91
C GLY A 35 -10.37 -4.51 15.25
N ALA A 36 -9.62 -4.30 14.16
CA ALA A 36 -8.82 -5.36 13.56
C ALA A 36 -7.62 -5.72 14.45
N THR A 37 -7.26 -7.00 14.45
CA THR A 37 -5.92 -7.43 14.90
C THR A 37 -4.96 -7.28 13.72
N VAL A 38 -3.89 -6.50 13.90
CA VAL A 38 -2.92 -6.22 12.83
C VAL A 38 -1.72 -7.16 12.92
N PHE A 39 -1.44 -7.87 11.83
CA PHE A 39 -0.15 -8.54 11.60
C PHE A 39 0.66 -7.67 10.64
N GLY A 40 1.57 -6.88 11.20
CA GLY A 40 2.40 -5.94 10.45
C GLY A 40 3.71 -6.58 9.97
N VAL A 41 4.12 -6.27 8.75
CA VAL A 41 5.37 -6.77 8.17
C VAL A 41 6.15 -5.62 7.58
N ASP A 42 7.44 -5.56 7.92
CA ASP A 42 8.39 -4.62 7.31
C ASP A 42 9.78 -5.26 7.20
N ARG A 43 10.62 -4.78 6.32
CA ARG A 43 12.04 -5.14 6.27
C ARG A 43 12.86 -4.43 7.36
N ASP A 44 12.29 -3.40 7.97
CA ASP A 44 12.83 -2.61 9.07
C ASP A 44 11.95 -2.88 10.32
N LEU A 45 12.41 -3.85 11.13
CA LEU A 45 11.67 -4.29 12.31
C LEU A 45 11.48 -3.18 13.33
N ASP A 46 12.46 -2.28 13.49
CA ASP A 46 12.36 -1.20 14.46
C ASP A 46 11.31 -0.17 14.04
N ALA A 47 11.23 0.15 12.75
CA ALA A 47 10.17 0.99 12.22
C ALA A 47 8.77 0.32 12.39
N ALA A 48 8.68 -1.00 12.20
CA ALA A 48 7.44 -1.75 12.44
C ALA A 48 7.03 -1.75 13.92
N LYS A 49 7.99 -1.92 14.85
CA LYS A 49 7.75 -1.87 16.30
C LYS A 49 7.23 -0.52 16.77
N VAL A 50 7.64 0.60 16.14
CA VAL A 50 7.06 1.92 16.42
C VAL A 50 5.55 1.92 16.12
N THR A 51 5.15 1.34 14.99
CA THR A 51 3.73 1.22 14.62
C THR A 51 2.98 0.32 15.59
N GLN A 52 3.54 -0.84 15.94
CA GLN A 52 2.98 -1.75 16.95
C GLN A 52 2.76 -1.03 18.27
N LYS A 53 3.77 -0.31 18.76
CA LYS A 53 3.67 0.42 20.03
C LYS A 53 2.54 1.45 20.04
N ILE A 54 2.32 2.17 18.94
CA ILE A 54 1.21 3.12 18.83
C ILE A 54 -0.12 2.38 18.96
N ILE A 55 -0.29 1.27 18.24
CA ILE A 55 -1.51 0.46 18.28
C ILE A 55 -1.79 -0.05 19.70
N GLU A 56 -0.77 -0.57 20.39
CA GLU A 56 -0.87 -1.10 21.75
C GLU A 56 -1.22 0.00 22.78
N VAL A 57 -0.60 1.17 22.68
CA VAL A 57 -0.89 2.33 23.56
C VAL A 57 -2.32 2.81 23.39
N GLU A 58 -2.89 2.70 22.19
CA GLU A 58 -4.28 3.04 21.90
C GLU A 58 -5.26 1.89 22.25
N GLY A 59 -4.78 0.78 22.83
CA GLY A 59 -5.60 -0.36 23.27
C GLY A 59 -5.93 -1.35 22.14
N GLY A 60 -5.34 -1.19 20.94
CA GLY A 60 -5.47 -2.13 19.84
C GLY A 60 -4.57 -3.35 19.97
N LYS A 61 -4.70 -4.29 19.03
CA LYS A 61 -3.89 -5.51 18.96
C LYS A 61 -3.02 -5.52 17.74
N ALA A 62 -1.71 -5.68 17.91
CA ALA A 62 -0.78 -5.81 16.81
C ALA A 62 0.36 -6.80 17.14
N HIS A 63 0.82 -7.49 16.11
CA HIS A 63 2.08 -8.22 16.10
C HIS A 63 2.86 -7.78 14.87
N VAL A 64 4.18 -7.62 14.98
CA VAL A 64 5.02 -7.27 13.83
C VAL A 64 6.16 -8.26 13.65
N THR A 65 6.52 -8.50 12.41
CA THR A 65 7.65 -9.36 12.04
C THR A 65 8.48 -8.75 10.92
N ILE A 66 9.74 -9.19 10.84
CA ILE A 66 10.62 -8.84 9.73
C ILE A 66 10.36 -9.78 8.55
N ALA A 67 10.22 -9.23 7.33
CA ALA A 67 10.28 -10.00 6.10
C ALA A 67 10.60 -9.09 4.91
N ASN A 68 11.32 -9.63 3.94
CA ASN A 68 11.50 -9.02 2.63
C ASN A 68 10.47 -9.61 1.66
N VAL A 69 9.40 -8.89 1.40
CA VAL A 69 8.28 -9.35 0.56
C VAL A 69 8.62 -9.51 -0.93
N THR A 70 9.87 -9.21 -1.35
CA THR A 70 10.37 -9.57 -2.69
C THR A 70 10.86 -11.02 -2.76
N ILE A 71 11.00 -11.69 -1.60
CA ILE A 71 11.49 -13.07 -1.46
C ILE A 71 10.31 -13.99 -1.15
N ALA A 72 10.11 -15.00 -1.99
CA ALA A 72 8.96 -15.89 -1.87
C ALA A 72 8.93 -16.69 -0.55
N GLU A 73 10.10 -17.14 -0.07
CA GLU A 73 10.23 -17.87 1.20
C GLU A 73 9.85 -16.98 2.40
N ASP A 74 10.32 -15.73 2.43
CA ASP A 74 9.94 -14.77 3.47
C ASP A 74 8.43 -14.54 3.50
N VAL A 75 7.80 -14.43 2.31
CA VAL A 75 6.34 -14.27 2.20
C VAL A 75 5.59 -15.50 2.71
N GLN A 76 6.06 -16.71 2.39
CA GLN A 76 5.45 -17.93 2.91
C GLN A 76 5.58 -18.02 4.44
N ASN A 77 6.75 -17.71 4.98
CA ASN A 77 7.03 -17.75 6.41
C ASN A 77 6.20 -16.72 7.20
N MET A 78 6.05 -15.47 6.70
CA MET A 78 5.23 -14.47 7.36
C MET A 78 3.74 -14.85 7.33
N VAL A 79 3.24 -15.39 6.22
CA VAL A 79 1.84 -15.83 6.11
C VAL A 79 1.60 -17.02 7.04
N LYS A 80 2.51 -18.00 7.07
CA LYS A 80 2.43 -19.13 8.01
C LYS A 80 2.42 -18.62 9.45
N SER A 81 3.30 -17.70 9.83
CA SER A 81 3.35 -17.13 11.18
C SER A 81 2.02 -16.43 11.55
N CYS A 82 1.43 -15.67 10.62
CA CYS A 82 0.13 -15.05 10.84
C CYS A 82 -0.97 -16.09 11.09
N MET A 83 -0.99 -17.18 10.31
CA MET A 83 -1.95 -18.26 10.45
C MET A 83 -1.74 -19.06 11.75
N ASP A 84 -0.50 -19.36 12.12
CA ASP A 84 -0.18 -20.05 13.38
C ASP A 84 -0.64 -19.25 14.60
N MET A 85 -0.58 -17.90 14.55
CA MET A 85 -0.97 -17.01 15.66
C MET A 85 -2.47 -16.73 15.72
N PHE A 86 -3.12 -16.53 14.58
CA PHE A 86 -4.48 -15.98 14.53
C PHE A 86 -5.49 -16.88 13.82
N GLY A 87 -5.05 -17.92 13.12
CA GLY A 87 -5.90 -18.89 12.43
C GLY A 87 -6.66 -18.37 11.21
N ARG A 88 -6.46 -17.07 10.85
CA ARG A 88 -7.18 -16.44 9.75
C ARG A 88 -6.45 -15.23 9.19
N ILE A 89 -6.77 -14.85 7.94
CA ILE A 89 -6.38 -13.58 7.32
C ILE A 89 -7.60 -13.05 6.57
N ASP A 90 -8.22 -11.97 7.05
CA ASP A 90 -9.41 -11.37 6.44
C ASP A 90 -9.08 -10.24 5.49
N ILE A 91 -8.00 -9.52 5.78
CA ILE A 91 -7.58 -8.33 5.06
C ILE A 91 -6.10 -8.46 4.72
N LEU A 92 -5.75 -8.24 3.44
CA LEU A 92 -4.37 -8.13 2.99
C LEU A 92 -4.14 -6.73 2.41
N ILE A 93 -3.13 -6.03 2.93
CA ILE A 93 -2.71 -4.73 2.40
C ILE A 93 -1.34 -4.86 1.73
N ASN A 94 -1.32 -4.76 0.40
CA ASN A 94 -0.11 -4.69 -0.41
C ASN A 94 0.31 -3.21 -0.55
N ASN A 95 1.10 -2.72 0.41
CA ASN A 95 1.50 -1.32 0.46
C ASN A 95 2.97 -1.09 0.04
N VAL A 96 3.80 -2.12 -0.02
CA VAL A 96 5.21 -1.97 -0.37
C VAL A 96 5.36 -1.41 -1.80
N GLY A 97 6.23 -0.41 -1.94
CA GLY A 97 6.55 0.19 -3.23
C GLY A 97 7.40 1.44 -3.08
N GLN A 98 8.19 1.72 -4.11
CA GLN A 98 9.10 2.87 -4.15
C GLN A 98 9.48 3.19 -5.59
N SER A 99 9.65 4.48 -5.89
CA SER A 99 10.08 4.94 -7.21
C SER A 99 11.60 5.17 -7.28
N GLU A 100 12.20 4.81 -8.42
CA GLU A 100 13.50 5.27 -8.84
C GLU A 100 13.35 6.16 -10.09
N PRO A 101 14.17 7.24 -10.22
CA PRO A 101 14.16 8.09 -11.40
C PRO A 101 14.79 7.37 -12.60
N GLY A 102 14.39 7.79 -13.79
CA GLY A 102 15.01 7.39 -15.06
C GLY A 102 13.99 7.18 -16.16
N GLY A 103 14.39 7.55 -17.38
CA GLY A 103 13.76 7.17 -18.65
C GLY A 103 14.30 5.81 -19.15
N PRO A 104 13.83 5.33 -20.30
CA PRO A 104 14.24 4.00 -20.79
C PRO A 104 15.70 3.95 -21.28
N VAL A 105 16.33 5.09 -21.53
CA VAL A 105 17.74 5.16 -21.97
C VAL A 105 18.69 5.19 -20.78
N GLU A 106 18.34 5.93 -19.73
CA GLU A 106 19.20 6.15 -18.57
C GLU A 106 19.07 5.06 -17.49
N MET A 107 17.93 4.32 -17.49
CA MET A 107 17.68 3.32 -16.46
C MET A 107 18.39 2.00 -16.80
N SER A 108 19.17 1.47 -15.87
CA SER A 108 19.76 0.13 -16.03
C SER A 108 18.69 -0.97 -15.94
N GLU A 109 18.95 -2.12 -16.58
CA GLU A 109 18.10 -3.31 -16.49
C GLU A 109 17.94 -3.76 -15.03
N GLU A 110 19.00 -3.73 -14.22
CA GLU A 110 18.96 -4.06 -12.81
C GLU A 110 17.98 -3.16 -12.04
N THR A 111 17.99 -1.84 -12.30
CA THR A 111 17.06 -0.89 -11.68
C THR A 111 15.62 -1.17 -12.14
N TRP A 112 15.44 -1.45 -13.44
CA TRP A 112 14.13 -1.83 -13.99
C TRP A 112 13.59 -3.08 -13.32
N ASP A 113 14.36 -4.16 -13.26
CA ASP A 113 13.95 -5.43 -12.66
C ASP A 113 13.66 -5.27 -11.17
N GLY A 114 14.51 -4.54 -10.43
CA GLY A 114 14.28 -4.21 -9.03
C GLY A 114 13.00 -3.41 -8.79
N GLN A 115 12.64 -2.50 -9.71
CA GLN A 115 11.38 -1.75 -9.64
C GLN A 115 10.16 -2.66 -9.91
N MET A 116 10.25 -3.60 -10.85
CA MET A 116 9.19 -4.57 -11.12
C MET A 116 9.04 -5.55 -9.95
N ASP A 117 10.13 -6.05 -9.41
CA ASP A 117 10.13 -6.90 -8.23
C ASP A 117 9.46 -6.21 -7.03
N LEU A 118 9.82 -4.95 -6.77
CA LEU A 118 9.32 -4.22 -5.60
C LEU A 118 7.86 -3.77 -5.75
N ASN A 119 7.44 -3.33 -6.95
CA ASN A 119 6.13 -2.70 -7.14
C ASN A 119 5.04 -3.64 -7.66
N VAL A 120 5.40 -4.82 -8.16
CA VAL A 120 4.45 -5.81 -8.74
C VAL A 120 4.60 -7.18 -8.10
N LYS A 121 5.80 -7.77 -8.14
CA LYS A 121 6.05 -9.14 -7.68
C LYS A 121 5.74 -9.31 -6.19
N THR A 122 5.99 -8.30 -5.37
CA THR A 122 5.61 -8.33 -3.94
C THR A 122 4.13 -8.63 -3.75
N ALA A 123 3.26 -7.92 -4.46
CA ALA A 123 1.81 -8.14 -4.40
C ALA A 123 1.39 -9.50 -4.99
N PHE A 124 2.05 -9.93 -6.07
CA PHE A 124 1.83 -11.26 -6.62
C PHE A 124 2.16 -12.37 -5.61
N LEU A 125 3.30 -12.29 -4.93
CA LEU A 125 3.73 -13.29 -3.96
C LEU A 125 2.81 -13.35 -2.74
N THR A 126 2.39 -12.20 -2.22
CA THR A 126 1.46 -12.13 -1.08
C THR A 126 0.08 -12.65 -1.46
N MET A 127 -0.46 -12.26 -2.62
CA MET A 127 -1.73 -12.80 -3.16
C MET A 127 -1.65 -14.31 -3.34
N LYS A 128 -0.57 -14.83 -3.92
CA LYS A 128 -0.35 -16.27 -4.13
C LYS A 128 -0.43 -17.06 -2.82
N SER A 129 0.10 -16.50 -1.73
CA SER A 129 0.12 -17.17 -0.42
C SER A 129 -1.19 -17.00 0.37
N VAL A 130 -1.89 -15.86 0.22
CA VAL A 130 -3.08 -15.51 1.02
C VAL A 130 -4.38 -15.97 0.36
N LEU A 131 -4.49 -15.94 -0.96
CA LEU A 131 -5.72 -16.30 -1.67
C LEU A 131 -6.24 -17.70 -1.35
N PRO A 132 -5.41 -18.77 -1.24
CA PRO A 132 -5.92 -20.09 -0.84
C PRO A 132 -6.53 -20.10 0.57
N ILE A 133 -5.99 -19.29 1.49
CA ILE A 133 -6.51 -19.14 2.86
C ILE A 133 -7.88 -18.47 2.82
N MET A 134 -7.99 -17.34 2.13
CA MET A 134 -9.26 -16.61 1.97
C MET A 134 -10.32 -17.43 1.23
N GLU A 135 -9.90 -18.24 0.25
CA GLU A 135 -10.80 -19.15 -0.46
C GLU A 135 -11.39 -20.21 0.48
N ASN A 136 -10.57 -20.81 1.33
CA ASN A 136 -11.04 -21.76 2.36
C ASN A 136 -11.94 -21.08 3.41
N GLN A 137 -11.73 -19.78 3.69
CA GLN A 137 -12.58 -18.98 4.58
C GLN A 137 -13.91 -18.56 3.91
N GLY A 138 -14.01 -18.60 2.57
CA GLY A 138 -15.14 -18.08 1.80
C GLY A 138 -15.28 -16.57 1.86
N SER A 139 -14.25 -15.82 2.28
CA SER A 139 -14.29 -14.37 2.42
C SER A 139 -12.89 -13.77 2.47
N GLY A 140 -12.74 -12.53 2.00
CA GLY A 140 -11.50 -11.78 2.09
C GLY A 140 -11.57 -10.40 1.41
N SER A 141 -10.70 -9.49 1.82
CA SER A 141 -10.50 -8.20 1.15
C SER A 141 -9.01 -7.93 0.96
N ILE A 142 -8.59 -7.79 -0.29
CA ILE A 142 -7.21 -7.48 -0.66
C ILE A 142 -7.17 -6.06 -1.24
N ILE A 143 -6.33 -5.19 -0.66
CA ILE A 143 -6.17 -3.82 -1.11
C ILE A 143 -4.71 -3.59 -1.50
N SER A 144 -4.48 -3.19 -2.75
CA SER A 144 -3.15 -2.87 -3.27
C SER A 144 -2.97 -1.37 -3.40
N ILE A 145 -1.85 -0.83 -2.89
CA ILE A 145 -1.54 0.60 -2.99
C ILE A 145 -0.76 0.84 -4.28
N SER A 146 -1.47 1.40 -5.27
CA SER A 146 -0.88 1.81 -6.55
C SER A 146 -0.41 3.26 -6.50
N SER A 147 -0.53 4.01 -7.59
CA SER A 147 -0.17 5.43 -7.70
C SER A 147 -0.80 6.03 -8.96
N VAL A 148 -1.11 7.32 -8.94
CA VAL A 148 -1.48 8.08 -10.16
C VAL A 148 -0.40 8.02 -11.25
N ALA A 149 0.85 7.72 -10.89
CA ALA A 149 1.93 7.49 -11.87
C ALA A 149 1.66 6.28 -12.78
N GLY A 150 0.84 5.32 -12.36
CA GLY A 150 0.39 4.21 -13.22
C GLY A 150 -0.76 4.57 -14.15
N LEU A 151 -1.37 5.76 -14.00
CA LEU A 151 -2.47 6.24 -14.82
C LEU A 151 -2.05 7.31 -15.83
N ARG A 152 -1.06 8.13 -15.48
CA ARG A 152 -0.57 9.23 -16.32
C ARG A 152 0.87 9.61 -16.01
N TYR A 153 1.49 10.34 -16.91
CA TYR A 153 2.76 11.00 -16.63
C TYR A 153 2.59 12.09 -15.55
N VAL A 154 3.43 12.07 -14.53
CA VAL A 154 3.35 12.94 -13.35
C VAL A 154 4.47 14.01 -13.29
N GLY A 155 4.97 14.41 -14.45
CA GLY A 155 5.95 15.51 -14.56
C GLY A 155 7.39 15.13 -14.27
N LYS A 156 7.73 13.85 -14.13
CA LYS A 156 9.10 13.36 -13.88
C LYS A 156 9.34 11.96 -14.46
N PRO A 157 10.57 11.69 -14.97
CA PRO A 157 10.90 10.37 -15.49
C PRO A 157 11.00 9.36 -14.35
N GLN A 158 10.17 8.30 -14.42
CA GLN A 158 10.16 7.16 -13.50
C GLN A 158 9.46 5.97 -14.18
N VAL A 159 9.97 5.58 -15.36
CA VAL A 159 9.25 4.69 -16.28
C VAL A 159 8.94 3.32 -15.67
N ALA A 160 9.89 2.70 -14.97
CA ALA A 160 9.67 1.39 -14.36
C ALA A 160 8.64 1.44 -13.22
N TYR A 161 8.67 2.49 -12.39
CA TYR A 161 7.66 2.69 -11.35
C TYR A 161 6.26 2.88 -11.95
N ALA A 162 6.13 3.72 -12.98
CA ALA A 162 4.87 3.96 -13.66
C ALA A 162 4.31 2.67 -14.28
N ALA A 163 5.17 1.91 -15.00
CA ALA A 163 4.81 0.61 -15.56
C ALA A 163 4.40 -0.39 -14.47
N GLY A 164 5.17 -0.48 -13.38
CA GLY A 164 4.88 -1.36 -12.26
C GLY A 164 3.55 -1.03 -11.57
N LYS A 165 3.25 0.26 -11.34
CA LYS A 165 1.98 0.66 -10.71
C LYS A 165 0.77 0.47 -11.64
N ALA A 166 0.94 0.60 -12.95
CA ALA A 166 -0.08 0.21 -13.94
C ALA A 166 -0.31 -1.31 -13.93
N ALA A 167 0.78 -2.09 -13.96
CA ALA A 167 0.73 -3.56 -13.89
C ALA A 167 0.05 -4.06 -12.61
N LEU A 168 0.32 -3.42 -11.45
CA LEU A 168 -0.31 -3.76 -10.17
C LEU A 168 -1.84 -3.57 -10.21
N MET A 169 -2.33 -2.48 -10.84
CA MET A 169 -3.77 -2.25 -11.01
C MET A 169 -4.39 -3.36 -11.87
N GLN A 170 -3.75 -3.73 -12.98
CA GLN A 170 -4.28 -4.77 -13.86
C GLN A 170 -4.19 -6.16 -13.23
N LEU A 171 -3.11 -6.49 -12.52
CA LEU A 171 -2.99 -7.71 -11.72
C LEU A 171 -4.14 -7.83 -10.72
N THR A 172 -4.38 -6.77 -9.94
CA THR A 172 -5.45 -6.73 -8.94
C THR A 172 -6.83 -6.89 -9.59
N LYS A 173 -7.10 -6.18 -10.69
CA LYS A 173 -8.37 -6.23 -11.42
C LYS A 173 -8.66 -7.62 -11.98
N THR A 174 -7.68 -8.25 -12.63
CA THR A 174 -7.85 -9.58 -13.23
C THR A 174 -8.06 -10.63 -12.14
N THR A 175 -7.25 -10.59 -11.06
CA THR A 175 -7.40 -11.51 -9.92
C THR A 175 -8.74 -11.34 -9.24
N ALA A 176 -9.25 -10.10 -9.11
CA ALA A 176 -10.54 -9.84 -8.50
C ALA A 176 -11.69 -10.58 -9.19
N VAL A 177 -11.69 -10.60 -10.52
CA VAL A 177 -12.73 -11.31 -11.31
C VAL A 177 -12.66 -12.82 -11.08
N LEU A 178 -11.45 -13.39 -11.00
CA LEU A 178 -11.25 -14.83 -10.77
C LEU A 178 -11.75 -15.28 -9.39
N TYR A 179 -11.71 -14.39 -8.39
CA TYR A 179 -12.03 -14.74 -7.00
C TYR A 179 -13.35 -14.15 -6.49
N ALA A 180 -14.06 -13.35 -7.29
CA ALA A 180 -15.31 -12.71 -6.88
C ALA A 180 -16.39 -13.71 -6.43
N ALA A 181 -16.59 -14.80 -7.18
CA ALA A 181 -17.54 -15.84 -6.83
C ALA A 181 -17.16 -16.65 -5.57
N LYS A 182 -15.93 -16.49 -5.07
CA LYS A 182 -15.42 -17.11 -3.84
C LYS A 182 -15.54 -16.20 -2.62
N GLY A 183 -16.26 -15.08 -2.74
CA GLY A 183 -16.44 -14.10 -1.65
C GLY A 183 -15.22 -13.21 -1.37
N ILE A 184 -14.23 -13.16 -2.29
CA ILE A 184 -13.00 -12.40 -2.10
C ILE A 184 -13.02 -11.17 -3.01
N ARG A 185 -12.83 -9.99 -2.42
CA ARG A 185 -12.76 -8.72 -3.13
C ARG A 185 -11.32 -8.25 -3.24
N LEU A 186 -10.94 -7.77 -4.42
CA LEU A 186 -9.63 -7.15 -4.62
C LEU A 186 -9.82 -5.79 -5.27
N ASN A 187 -9.20 -4.76 -4.67
CA ASN A 187 -9.27 -3.38 -5.16
C ASN A 187 -7.89 -2.70 -5.05
N CYS A 188 -7.71 -1.63 -5.81
CA CYS A 188 -6.57 -0.73 -5.68
C CYS A 188 -7.01 0.60 -5.06
N VAL A 189 -6.17 1.15 -4.18
CA VAL A 189 -6.15 2.57 -3.87
C VAL A 189 -5.03 3.21 -4.68
N VAL A 190 -5.32 4.35 -5.31
CA VAL A 190 -4.41 5.03 -6.24
C VAL A 190 -4.12 6.45 -5.72
N PRO A 191 -3.15 6.60 -4.81
CA PRO A 191 -2.80 7.90 -4.25
C PRO A 191 -2.17 8.84 -5.29
N GLY A 192 -2.48 10.12 -5.14
CA GLY A 192 -1.82 11.23 -5.83
C GLY A 192 -0.57 11.70 -5.11
N LEU A 193 -0.47 13.02 -4.94
CA LEU A 193 0.59 13.65 -4.17
C LEU A 193 0.22 13.64 -2.69
N VAL A 194 0.89 12.78 -1.92
CA VAL A 194 0.66 12.58 -0.49
C VAL A 194 1.87 13.07 0.29
N PHE A 195 1.64 13.90 1.33
CA PHE A 195 2.68 14.37 2.23
C PHE A 195 3.00 13.29 3.28
N THR A 196 4.13 12.63 3.08
CA THR A 196 4.66 11.58 3.96
C THR A 196 6.16 11.79 4.15
N PRO A 197 6.83 11.12 5.10
CA PRO A 197 8.29 11.19 5.25
C PRO A 197 9.08 10.84 3.98
N LEU A 198 8.47 10.12 3.04
CA LEU A 198 9.05 9.86 1.72
C LEU A 198 9.27 11.13 0.90
N VAL A 199 8.50 12.22 1.15
CA VAL A 199 8.60 13.48 0.38
C VAL A 199 9.99 14.10 0.51
N LYS A 200 10.63 14.02 1.69
CA LYS A 200 12.01 14.49 1.87
C LYS A 200 12.99 13.77 0.93
N ARG A 201 12.92 12.44 0.89
CA ARG A 201 13.74 11.64 -0.03
C ARG A 201 13.45 11.92 -1.51
N LEU A 202 12.18 12.23 -1.84
CA LEU A 202 11.82 12.64 -3.20
C LEU A 202 12.39 14.02 -3.54
N ALA A 203 12.42 14.97 -2.60
CA ALA A 203 13.06 16.26 -2.79
C ALA A 203 14.56 16.11 -3.06
N ASP A 204 15.24 15.23 -2.31
CA ASP A 204 16.66 14.92 -2.55
C ASP A 204 16.89 14.35 -3.96
N LYS A 205 16.04 13.39 -4.39
CA LYS A 205 16.17 12.73 -5.70
C LYS A 205 15.81 13.60 -6.91
N TYR A 206 14.82 14.46 -6.77
CA TYR A 206 14.20 15.17 -7.91
C TYR A 206 14.35 16.70 -7.87
N ALA A 207 14.77 17.27 -6.74
CA ALA A 207 14.87 18.72 -6.56
C ALA A 207 16.17 19.17 -5.89
N GLY A 208 17.22 18.35 -5.91
CA GLY A 208 18.52 18.70 -5.32
C GLY A 208 18.46 19.08 -3.84
N GLY A 209 17.50 18.53 -3.07
CA GLY A 209 17.34 18.78 -1.64
C GLY A 209 16.57 20.06 -1.28
N GLN A 210 16.03 20.81 -2.24
CA GLN A 210 15.24 22.04 -1.99
C GLN A 210 13.84 21.65 -1.48
N PHE A 211 13.76 21.25 -0.22
CA PHE A 211 12.57 20.62 0.36
C PHE A 211 11.33 21.52 0.36
N GLU A 212 11.45 22.76 0.89
CA GLU A 212 10.31 23.70 1.01
C GLU A 212 9.75 24.07 -0.35
N ALA A 213 10.61 24.42 -1.30
CA ALA A 213 10.20 24.74 -2.67
C ALA A 213 9.55 23.54 -3.37
N PHE A 214 10.08 22.35 -3.15
CA PHE A 214 9.53 21.11 -3.69
C PHE A 214 8.14 20.83 -3.11
N VAL A 215 7.94 21.00 -1.80
CA VAL A 215 6.65 20.82 -1.14
C VAL A 215 5.63 21.82 -1.64
N GLU A 216 5.99 23.12 -1.69
CA GLU A 216 5.10 24.16 -2.18
C GLU A 216 4.70 23.94 -3.64
N HIS A 217 5.67 23.56 -4.49
CA HIS A 217 5.38 23.23 -5.89
C HIS A 217 4.37 22.07 -5.97
N ARG A 218 4.51 21.03 -5.15
CA ARG A 218 3.60 19.89 -5.13
C ARG A 218 2.20 20.26 -4.63
N HIS A 219 2.06 21.14 -3.64
CA HIS A 219 0.76 21.67 -3.23
C HIS A 219 0.04 22.36 -4.39
N LYS A 220 0.74 23.21 -5.14
CA LYS A 220 0.19 23.94 -6.29
C LYS A 220 -0.23 23.04 -7.46
N GLN A 221 0.32 21.83 -7.58
CA GLN A 221 -0.07 20.89 -8.63
C GLN A 221 -1.44 20.25 -8.39
N VAL A 222 -1.91 20.19 -7.14
CA VAL A 222 -3.17 19.56 -6.77
C VAL A 222 -4.33 20.54 -6.88
N PRO A 223 -5.41 20.25 -7.62
CA PRO A 223 -6.57 21.14 -7.71
C PRO A 223 -7.20 21.51 -6.37
N ALA A 224 -7.17 20.58 -5.39
CA ALA A 224 -7.62 20.85 -4.01
C ALA A 224 -6.74 21.89 -3.27
N GLY A 225 -5.63 22.36 -3.86
CA GLY A 225 -4.75 23.38 -3.29
C GLY A 225 -3.69 22.85 -2.31
N HIS A 226 -3.72 21.57 -1.98
CA HIS A 226 -2.75 20.95 -1.08
C HIS A 226 -2.57 19.45 -1.41
N MET A 227 -1.41 18.90 -1.07
CA MET A 227 -1.22 17.44 -1.04
C MET A 227 -2.14 16.81 0.00
N GLY A 228 -2.62 15.61 -0.26
CA GLY A 228 -3.23 14.77 0.77
C GLY A 228 -2.20 14.29 1.79
N ASP A 229 -2.65 13.58 2.81
CA ASP A 229 -1.79 12.93 3.79
C ASP A 229 -2.00 11.39 3.82
N ALA A 230 -1.28 10.71 4.71
CA ALA A 230 -1.38 9.26 4.83
C ALA A 230 -2.76 8.79 5.32
N TRP A 231 -3.52 9.65 6.02
CA TRP A 231 -4.85 9.32 6.53
C TRP A 231 -5.91 9.35 5.42
N ASP A 232 -5.77 10.19 4.39
CA ASP A 232 -6.64 10.17 3.22
C ASP A 232 -6.58 8.81 2.52
N VAL A 233 -5.37 8.26 2.40
CA VAL A 233 -5.15 6.91 1.87
C VAL A 233 -5.71 5.85 2.81
N ALA A 234 -5.42 5.95 4.11
CA ALA A 234 -5.85 4.98 5.12
C ALA A 234 -7.39 4.91 5.26
N ASN A 235 -8.09 6.04 5.19
CA ASN A 235 -9.55 6.08 5.22
C ASN A 235 -10.19 5.34 4.03
N THR A 236 -9.62 5.50 2.84
CA THR A 236 -10.09 4.76 1.65
C THR A 236 -9.81 3.26 1.78
N VAL A 237 -8.65 2.89 2.32
CA VAL A 237 -8.31 1.49 2.61
C VAL A 237 -9.27 0.89 3.63
N LEU A 238 -9.58 1.61 4.71
CA LEU A 238 -10.54 1.17 5.73
C LEU A 238 -11.92 0.89 5.13
N PHE A 239 -12.43 1.79 4.28
CA PHE A 239 -13.70 1.57 3.58
C PHE A 239 -13.66 0.30 2.73
N LEU A 240 -12.60 0.09 1.95
CA LEU A 240 -12.45 -1.09 1.10
C LEU A 240 -12.21 -2.39 1.92
N ALA A 241 -11.65 -2.29 3.11
CA ALA A 241 -11.45 -3.43 4.01
C ALA A 241 -12.74 -3.86 4.72
N SER A 242 -13.69 -2.94 4.89
CA SER A 242 -14.93 -3.15 5.63
C SER A 242 -16.03 -3.80 4.79
N ASP A 243 -17.07 -4.28 5.46
CA ASP A 243 -18.23 -4.90 4.82
C ASP A 243 -19.14 -3.87 4.12
N GLU A 244 -18.98 -2.55 4.39
CA GLU A 244 -19.68 -1.49 3.67
C GLU A 244 -19.31 -1.43 2.18
N SER A 245 -18.15 -1.97 1.80
CA SER A 245 -17.71 -2.10 0.40
C SER A 245 -17.95 -3.50 -0.20
N ARG A 246 -18.86 -4.29 0.37
CA ARG A 246 -19.09 -5.70 -0.02
C ARG A 246 -19.42 -5.94 -1.49
N TYR A 247 -19.90 -4.91 -2.19
CA TYR A 247 -20.23 -4.99 -3.63
C TYR A 247 -19.21 -4.27 -4.52
N ILE A 248 -18.06 -3.88 -3.95
CA ILE A 248 -16.97 -3.19 -4.66
C ILE A 248 -15.79 -4.15 -4.81
N THR A 249 -15.51 -4.58 -6.04
CA THR A 249 -14.35 -5.39 -6.40
C THR A 249 -13.83 -4.99 -7.78
N ALA A 250 -12.58 -5.28 -8.11
CA ALA A 250 -11.93 -4.95 -9.37
C ALA A 250 -11.81 -3.44 -9.67
N GLN A 251 -11.93 -2.58 -8.63
CA GLN A 251 -11.89 -1.12 -8.80
C GLN A 251 -10.52 -0.55 -8.44
N SER A 252 -10.20 0.59 -9.07
CA SER A 252 -9.07 1.45 -8.73
C SER A 252 -9.61 2.78 -8.25
N ILE A 253 -9.57 3.00 -6.93
CA ILE A 253 -10.10 4.22 -6.30
C ILE A 253 -8.98 5.25 -6.21
N VAL A 254 -9.15 6.35 -6.93
CA VAL A 254 -8.19 7.46 -6.96
C VAL A 254 -8.39 8.36 -5.75
N VAL A 255 -7.28 8.71 -5.07
CA VAL A 255 -7.23 9.59 -3.90
C VAL A 255 -6.15 10.65 -4.15
N ASP A 256 -6.48 11.72 -4.86
CA ASP A 256 -5.49 12.62 -5.45
C ASP A 256 -5.85 14.11 -5.45
N GLY A 257 -6.94 14.52 -4.81
CA GLY A 257 -7.40 15.91 -4.80
C GLY A 257 -7.72 16.48 -6.18
N GLY A 258 -8.07 15.61 -7.14
CA GLY A 258 -8.44 15.97 -8.51
C GLY A 258 -7.25 16.03 -9.50
N LEU A 259 -6.06 15.60 -9.08
CA LEU A 259 -4.82 15.74 -9.86
C LEU A 259 -4.91 15.10 -11.26
N ILE A 260 -5.46 13.87 -11.39
CA ILE A 260 -5.54 13.21 -12.69
C ILE A 260 -6.66 13.72 -13.58
N ALA A 261 -7.66 14.39 -13.02
CA ALA A 261 -8.79 14.96 -13.74
C ALA A 261 -8.49 16.38 -14.29
N ALA A 262 -7.43 17.01 -13.80
CA ALA A 262 -7.05 18.36 -14.24
C ALA A 262 -6.32 18.35 -15.59
N THR A 263 -6.54 19.39 -16.37
CA THR A 263 -5.90 19.62 -17.69
C THR A 263 -4.59 20.40 -17.62
N ARG A 264 -4.08 20.70 -16.41
CA ARG A 264 -2.86 21.48 -16.17
C ARG A 264 -1.59 20.66 -16.23
#